data_854734d4b21fbf9008c0671cffc7258d
#
_entry.id   854734d4b21fbf9008c0671cffc7258d
#
_cell.length_a   1.000
_cell.length_b   1.000
_cell.length_c   1.000
_cell.angle_alpha   90.00
_cell.angle_beta   90.00
_cell.angle_gamma   90.00
#
_symmetry.space_group_name_H-M   'P 1'
#
loop_
_entity.id
_entity.type
_entity.pdbx_description
1 polymer ?
#
loop_
_entity_poly.entity_id
_entity_poly.type
_entity_poly.pdbx_seq_one_letter_code
_entity_poly.pdbx_strand_id
1 'polypeptide(L)'
;MHFSLVSREVIADSVETVMQAERFDGMVTFAGCDKSLPAMMMAAARMDVASVFVYAGSTMPGKVDGRDVTIIDAFEAVGACARGLITQDEVDKIERAICPGEGACGGMYTANTMAAVGEAIGLSLPGSASPPSIDRRRDDYAVKSGAAVVAVSYTHLTLPTKRIV
;
A
#
# COMPACT_ATOMS: atom_id res chain seq x y z
N MET A 1 -3.96 6.32 17.26
CA MET A 1 -2.99 6.54 16.16
C MET A 1 -2.59 8.03 16.10
N HIS A 2 -1.71 8.46 17.01
CA HIS A 2 -1.36 9.89 17.15
C HIS A 2 -0.35 10.40 16.12
N PHE A 3 0.39 9.50 15.45
CA PHE A 3 1.49 9.85 14.54
C PHE A 3 1.31 9.42 13.09
N SER A 4 0.10 9.04 12.67
CA SER A 4 -0.11 8.52 11.30
C SER A 4 0.23 9.53 10.21
N LEU A 5 -0.11 10.81 10.37
CA LEU A 5 0.23 11.83 9.38
C LEU A 5 1.71 12.18 9.42
N VAL A 6 2.29 12.33 10.61
CA VAL A 6 3.72 12.60 10.79
C VAL A 6 4.58 11.48 10.21
N SER A 7 4.17 10.20 10.39
CA SER A 7 4.91 9.07 9.85
C SER A 7 4.93 9.05 8.32
N ARG A 8 3.93 9.58 7.65
CA ARG A 8 3.93 9.73 6.18
C ARG A 8 5.07 10.63 5.70
N GLU A 9 5.26 11.77 6.35
CA GLU A 9 6.37 12.69 6.05
C GLU A 9 7.73 12.02 6.30
N VAL A 10 7.91 11.40 7.45
CA VAL A 10 9.17 10.72 7.79
C VAL A 10 9.52 9.62 6.78
N ILE A 11 8.53 8.83 6.36
CA ILE A 11 8.74 7.80 5.33
C ILE A 11 9.09 8.43 3.98
N ALA A 12 8.36 9.47 3.56
CA ALA A 12 8.64 10.15 2.30
C ALA A 12 10.05 10.77 2.30
N ASP A 13 10.43 11.45 3.38
CA ASP A 13 11.75 12.04 3.55
C ASP A 13 12.86 10.99 3.54
N SER A 14 12.63 9.81 4.12
CA SER A 14 13.62 8.73 4.10
C SER A 14 13.86 8.19 2.68
N VAL A 15 12.80 8.02 1.89
CA VAL A 15 12.91 7.61 0.48
C VAL A 15 13.64 8.68 -0.33
N GLU A 16 13.22 9.93 -0.20
CA GLU A 16 13.84 11.07 -0.87
C GLU A 16 15.33 11.18 -0.55
N THR A 17 15.69 11.05 0.73
CA THR A 17 17.09 11.07 1.18
C THR A 17 17.94 10.02 0.49
N VAL A 18 17.47 8.77 0.43
CA VAL A 18 18.20 7.67 -0.20
C VAL A 18 18.31 7.89 -1.71
N MET A 19 17.19 8.23 -2.36
CA MET A 19 17.16 8.47 -3.80
C MET A 19 18.14 9.57 -4.23
N GLN A 20 18.17 10.68 -3.48
CA GLN A 20 19.05 11.81 -3.75
C GLN A 20 20.53 11.48 -3.47
N ALA A 21 20.81 10.81 -2.36
CA ALA A 21 22.17 10.46 -1.98
C ALA A 21 22.81 9.50 -2.99
N GLU A 22 22.07 8.49 -3.43
CA GLU A 22 22.54 7.47 -4.36
C GLU A 22 22.35 7.87 -5.84
N ARG A 23 21.64 8.97 -6.10
CA ARG A 23 21.33 9.47 -7.45
C ARG A 23 20.69 8.42 -8.36
N PHE A 24 19.68 7.75 -7.86
CA PHE A 24 18.93 6.78 -8.65
C PHE A 24 18.07 7.47 -9.73
N ASP A 25 18.02 6.89 -10.92
CA ASP A 25 17.28 7.41 -12.08
C ASP A 25 15.81 6.97 -12.13
N GLY A 26 15.40 6.09 -11.24
CA GLY A 26 14.03 5.61 -11.15
C GLY A 26 13.80 4.76 -9.93
N MET A 27 12.54 4.53 -9.57
CA MET A 27 12.19 3.73 -8.41
C MET A 27 10.92 2.91 -8.59
N VAL A 28 10.88 1.75 -7.96
CA VAL A 28 9.66 1.00 -7.67
C VAL A 28 9.41 1.12 -6.18
N THR A 29 8.29 1.73 -5.80
CA THR A 29 7.89 1.84 -4.39
C THR A 29 6.89 0.76 -4.05
N PHE A 30 7.06 0.12 -2.89
CA PHE A 30 6.21 -0.96 -2.42
C PHE A 30 5.64 -0.64 -1.03
N ALA A 31 4.33 -0.72 -0.89
CA ALA A 31 3.68 -0.41 0.38
C ALA A 31 2.34 -1.13 0.59
N GLY A 32 2.00 -1.39 1.85
CA GLY A 32 0.79 -2.10 2.25
C GLY A 32 -0.01 -1.44 3.38
N CYS A 33 0.37 -0.26 3.86
CA CYS A 33 -0.28 0.36 5.02
C CYS A 33 -0.75 1.79 4.72
N ASP A 34 -1.78 2.25 5.43
CA ASP A 34 -2.34 3.61 5.34
C ASP A 34 -1.33 4.74 5.58
N LYS A 35 -0.17 4.42 6.14
CA LYS A 35 0.94 5.35 6.35
C LYS A 35 1.91 5.31 5.19
N SER A 36 2.35 4.12 4.82
CA SER A 36 3.39 3.93 3.79
C SER A 36 2.89 4.17 2.36
N LEU A 37 1.61 3.85 2.04
CA LEU A 37 1.11 4.10 0.68
C LEU A 37 1.14 5.59 0.30
N PRO A 38 0.50 6.49 1.09
CA PRO A 38 0.57 7.92 0.76
C PRO A 38 2.01 8.44 0.77
N ALA A 39 2.84 7.98 1.71
CA ALA A 39 4.23 8.40 1.80
C ALA A 39 5.05 8.05 0.54
N MET A 40 4.87 6.84 0.00
CA MET A 40 5.54 6.44 -1.24
C MET A 40 5.07 7.26 -2.44
N MET A 41 3.79 7.60 -2.50
CA MET A 41 3.26 8.48 -3.55
C MET A 41 3.76 9.92 -3.39
N MET A 42 3.89 10.42 -2.16
CA MET A 42 4.50 11.72 -1.87
C MET A 42 5.96 11.76 -2.32
N ALA A 43 6.74 10.73 -1.99
CA ALA A 43 8.12 10.63 -2.44
C ALA A 43 8.22 10.60 -3.98
N ALA A 44 7.39 9.81 -4.64
CA ALA A 44 7.34 9.74 -6.10
C ALA A 44 7.04 11.12 -6.72
N ALA A 45 6.09 11.86 -6.16
CA ALA A 45 5.74 13.19 -6.64
C ALA A 45 6.82 14.24 -6.40
N ARG A 46 7.63 14.10 -5.34
CA ARG A 46 8.72 15.04 -5.02
C ARG A 46 9.98 14.81 -5.84
N MET A 47 10.23 13.56 -6.23
CA MET A 47 11.51 13.18 -6.82
C MET A 47 11.65 13.47 -8.30
N ASP A 48 10.56 13.61 -9.05
CA ASP A 48 10.55 13.83 -10.52
C ASP A 48 11.43 12.83 -11.29
N VAL A 49 11.38 11.57 -10.87
CA VAL A 49 12.04 10.44 -11.54
C VAL A 49 11.01 9.39 -11.97
N ALA A 50 11.39 8.54 -12.92
CA ALA A 50 10.54 7.42 -13.34
C ALA A 50 10.15 6.57 -12.13
N SER A 51 8.85 6.50 -11.82
CA SER A 51 8.37 5.86 -10.61
C SER A 51 7.13 5.02 -10.88
N VAL A 52 7.07 3.81 -10.31
CA VAL A 52 5.87 3.00 -10.27
C VAL A 52 5.60 2.56 -8.85
N PHE A 53 4.37 2.77 -8.40
CA PHE A 53 3.91 2.31 -7.10
C PHE A 53 3.33 0.89 -7.21
N VAL A 54 3.71 0.01 -6.28
CA VAL A 54 3.20 -1.37 -6.16
C VAL A 54 2.51 -1.54 -4.81
N TYR A 55 1.23 -1.85 -4.85
CA TYR A 55 0.46 -2.17 -3.65
C TYR A 55 0.75 -3.58 -3.17
N ALA A 56 0.93 -3.78 -1.87
CA ALA A 56 1.20 -5.10 -1.29
C ALA A 56 -0.02 -6.05 -1.29
N GLY A 57 -1.21 -5.54 -1.53
CA GLY A 57 -2.46 -6.31 -1.46
C GLY A 57 -3.06 -6.33 -0.07
N SER A 58 -4.35 -6.64 0.01
CA SER A 58 -5.07 -6.84 1.26
C SER A 58 -4.93 -8.26 1.77
N THR A 59 -5.02 -8.44 3.09
CA THR A 59 -5.14 -9.78 3.69
C THR A 59 -6.50 -10.40 3.37
N MET A 60 -6.57 -11.71 3.39
CA MET A 60 -7.85 -12.43 3.32
C MET A 60 -8.61 -12.29 4.65
N PRO A 61 -9.93 -12.45 4.65
CA PRO A 61 -10.70 -12.52 5.90
C PRO A 61 -10.29 -13.76 6.71
N GLY A 62 -10.32 -13.62 8.02
CA GLY A 62 -10.20 -14.75 8.92
C GLY A 62 -11.52 -15.46 9.15
N LYS A 63 -11.54 -16.47 10.01
CA LYS A 63 -12.77 -17.21 10.34
C LYS A 63 -12.93 -17.40 11.84
N VAL A 64 -14.14 -17.09 12.31
CA VAL A 64 -14.61 -17.41 13.67
C VAL A 64 -15.93 -18.13 13.56
N ASP A 65 -16.01 -19.34 14.08
CA ASP A 65 -17.21 -20.19 14.07
C ASP A 65 -17.84 -20.34 12.66
N GLY A 66 -16.99 -20.46 11.63
CA GLY A 66 -17.42 -20.60 10.23
C GLY A 66 -17.81 -19.31 9.53
N ARG A 67 -17.88 -18.18 10.23
CA ARG A 67 -18.14 -16.84 9.67
C ARG A 67 -16.83 -16.14 9.33
N ASP A 68 -16.80 -15.47 8.19
CA ASP A 68 -15.69 -14.60 7.83
C ASP A 68 -15.65 -13.37 8.73
N VAL A 69 -14.44 -13.03 9.21
CA VAL A 69 -14.19 -11.88 10.09
C VAL A 69 -13.04 -11.03 9.57
N THR A 70 -13.16 -9.73 9.77
CA THR A 70 -12.18 -8.73 9.32
C THR A 70 -11.90 -7.75 10.45
N ILE A 71 -11.07 -6.74 10.19
CA ILE A 71 -10.77 -5.69 11.16
C ILE A 71 -12.03 -4.94 11.65
N ILE A 72 -13.11 -4.87 10.86
CA ILE A 72 -14.38 -4.27 11.31
C ILE A 72 -14.95 -5.06 12.48
N ASP A 73 -14.95 -6.39 12.35
CA ASP A 73 -15.49 -7.27 13.41
C ASP A 73 -14.75 -7.06 14.74
N ALA A 74 -13.45 -6.78 14.71
CA ALA A 74 -12.71 -6.45 15.93
C ALA A 74 -13.15 -5.11 16.54
N PHE A 75 -13.36 -4.07 15.74
CA PHE A 75 -13.87 -2.79 16.24
C PHE A 75 -15.27 -2.92 16.83
N GLU A 76 -16.15 -3.68 16.17
CA GLU A 76 -17.49 -3.98 16.66
C GLU A 76 -17.46 -4.80 17.96
N ALA A 77 -16.56 -5.81 18.03
CA ALA A 77 -16.39 -6.63 19.22
C ALA A 77 -15.92 -5.83 20.43
N VAL A 78 -14.95 -4.93 20.27
CA VAL A 78 -14.51 -4.02 21.35
C VAL A 78 -15.66 -3.15 21.83
N GLY A 79 -16.45 -2.59 20.93
CA GLY A 79 -17.62 -1.79 21.27
C GLY A 79 -18.73 -2.62 21.97
N ALA A 80 -18.93 -3.86 21.56
CA ALA A 80 -19.90 -4.76 22.18
C ALA A 80 -19.44 -5.19 23.59
N CYS A 81 -18.15 -5.50 23.76
CA CYS A 81 -17.58 -5.84 25.06
C CYS A 81 -17.68 -4.68 26.05
N ALA A 82 -17.38 -3.45 25.62
CA ALA A 82 -17.51 -2.27 26.45
C ALA A 82 -18.94 -2.03 26.95
N ARG A 83 -19.95 -2.55 26.25
CA ARG A 83 -21.36 -2.52 26.65
C ARG A 83 -21.83 -3.79 27.39
N GLY A 84 -20.93 -4.72 27.65
CA GLY A 84 -21.25 -5.99 28.33
C GLY A 84 -22.05 -6.98 27.48
N LEU A 85 -22.08 -6.84 26.16
CA LEU A 85 -22.86 -7.72 25.26
C LEU A 85 -22.08 -8.99 24.89
N ILE A 86 -20.77 -8.95 24.94
CA ILE A 86 -19.88 -10.10 24.75
C ILE A 86 -18.77 -10.07 25.79
N THR A 87 -18.10 -11.21 25.98
CA THR A 87 -16.99 -11.38 26.93
C THR A 87 -15.66 -10.91 26.31
N GLN A 88 -14.66 -10.69 27.16
CA GLN A 88 -13.30 -10.43 26.69
C GLN A 88 -12.71 -11.61 25.89
N ASP A 89 -13.02 -12.84 26.30
CA ASP A 89 -12.56 -14.06 25.60
C ASP A 89 -13.10 -14.11 24.14
N GLU A 90 -14.31 -13.62 23.91
CA GLU A 90 -14.88 -13.53 22.57
C GLU A 90 -14.20 -12.44 21.74
N VAL A 91 -13.84 -11.31 22.34
CA VAL A 91 -13.01 -10.28 21.68
C VAL A 91 -11.66 -10.86 21.28
N ASP A 92 -10.97 -11.52 22.21
CA ASP A 92 -9.65 -12.13 21.98
C ASP A 92 -9.68 -13.19 20.88
N LYS A 93 -10.77 -13.96 20.79
CA LYS A 93 -10.99 -14.94 19.72
C LYS A 93 -11.08 -14.27 18.35
N ILE A 94 -11.83 -13.19 18.26
CA ILE A 94 -12.00 -12.41 17.02
C ILE A 94 -10.66 -11.74 16.65
N GLU A 95 -10.01 -11.08 17.60
CA GLU A 95 -8.74 -10.38 17.39
C GLU A 95 -7.65 -11.28 16.80
N ARG A 96 -7.55 -12.52 17.28
CA ARG A 96 -6.59 -13.51 16.76
C ARG A 96 -6.91 -14.00 15.37
N ALA A 97 -8.16 -13.89 14.93
CA ALA A 97 -8.64 -14.42 13.65
C ALA A 97 -8.62 -13.42 12.50
N ILE A 98 -8.75 -12.11 12.77
CA ILE A 98 -9.01 -11.08 11.74
C ILE A 98 -7.87 -10.85 10.75
N CYS A 99 -6.65 -11.25 11.07
CA CYS A 99 -5.47 -11.10 10.21
C CYS A 99 -4.76 -12.45 10.04
N PRO A 100 -5.32 -13.38 9.25
CA PRO A 100 -4.84 -14.76 9.18
C PRO A 100 -3.55 -14.94 8.39
N GLY A 101 -3.06 -13.90 7.72
CA GLY A 101 -1.87 -13.96 6.87
C GLY A 101 -1.36 -12.59 6.46
N GLU A 102 -0.56 -12.57 5.41
CA GLU A 102 0.06 -11.38 4.86
C GLU A 102 -0.97 -10.45 4.21
N GLY A 103 -0.62 -9.17 4.15
CA GLY A 103 -1.38 -8.12 3.47
C GLY A 103 -1.76 -6.94 4.34
N ALA A 104 -2.27 -5.92 3.70
CA ALA A 104 -2.90 -4.77 4.36
C ALA A 104 -4.28 -5.14 4.93
N CYS A 105 -4.93 -4.20 5.60
CA CYS A 105 -6.29 -4.41 6.12
C CYS A 105 -7.21 -5.04 5.09
N GLY A 106 -7.96 -6.08 5.50
CA GLY A 106 -8.89 -6.82 4.65
C GLY A 106 -10.18 -6.04 4.37
N GLY A 107 -10.06 -4.92 3.68
CA GLY A 107 -11.20 -4.07 3.31
C GLY A 107 -10.74 -2.79 2.61
N MET A 108 -11.67 -2.06 2.02
CA MET A 108 -11.40 -0.81 1.33
C MET A 108 -11.33 0.37 2.30
N TYR A 109 -10.30 0.34 3.16
CA TYR A 109 -9.92 1.46 4.02
C TYR A 109 -8.87 2.32 3.31
N THR A 110 -8.06 3.05 4.06
CA THR A 110 -7.06 3.95 3.48
C THR A 110 -6.06 3.22 2.58
N ALA A 111 -5.58 2.04 2.97
CA ALA A 111 -4.58 1.31 2.19
C ALA A 111 -5.08 0.95 0.78
N ASN A 112 -6.21 0.24 0.68
CA ASN A 112 -6.77 -0.14 -0.62
C ASN A 112 -7.32 1.07 -1.40
N THR A 113 -7.91 2.05 -0.71
CA THR A 113 -8.34 3.30 -1.34
C THR A 113 -7.16 4.05 -1.97
N MET A 114 -6.04 4.17 -1.27
CA MET A 114 -4.84 4.81 -1.84
C MET A 114 -4.24 3.99 -2.98
N ALA A 115 -4.31 2.67 -2.93
CA ALA A 115 -3.91 1.83 -4.06
C ALA A 115 -4.78 2.09 -5.30
N ALA A 116 -6.09 2.20 -5.13
CA ALA A 116 -7.03 2.55 -6.20
C ALA A 116 -6.78 3.98 -6.75
N VAL A 117 -6.49 4.94 -5.86
CA VAL A 117 -6.09 6.30 -6.27
C VAL A 117 -4.79 6.25 -7.08
N GLY A 118 -3.77 5.51 -6.62
CA GLY A 118 -2.51 5.35 -7.34
C GLY A 118 -2.71 4.80 -8.75
N GLU A 119 -3.63 3.85 -8.91
CA GLU A 119 -4.02 3.32 -10.22
C GLU A 119 -4.75 4.37 -11.07
N ALA A 120 -5.70 5.09 -10.47
CA ALA A 120 -6.49 6.10 -11.17
C ALA A 120 -5.67 7.29 -11.68
N ILE A 121 -4.62 7.69 -10.95
CA ILE A 121 -3.72 8.79 -11.35
C ILE A 121 -2.49 8.32 -12.15
N GLY A 122 -2.40 7.03 -12.46
CA GLY A 122 -1.33 6.48 -13.30
C GLY A 122 0.00 6.22 -12.58
N LEU A 123 0.03 6.22 -11.25
CA LEU A 123 1.23 5.87 -10.47
C LEU A 123 1.44 4.36 -10.33
N SER A 124 0.43 3.55 -10.58
CA SER A 124 0.50 2.08 -10.56
C SER A 124 -0.16 1.47 -11.79
N LEU A 125 0.18 0.22 -12.07
CA LEU A 125 -0.34 -0.47 -13.25
C LEU A 125 -1.85 -0.75 -13.13
N PRO A 126 -2.63 -0.62 -14.21
CA PRO A 126 -4.06 -0.91 -14.21
C PRO A 126 -4.37 -2.32 -13.70
N GLY A 127 -5.34 -2.42 -12.78
CA GLY A 127 -5.75 -3.69 -12.15
C GLY A 127 -4.90 -4.11 -10.95
N SER A 128 -3.81 -3.39 -10.63
CA SER A 128 -2.89 -3.75 -9.55
C SER A 128 -3.43 -3.50 -8.14
N ALA A 129 -4.44 -2.64 -7.98
CA ALA A 129 -5.03 -2.33 -6.68
C ALA A 129 -5.93 -3.44 -6.13
N SER A 130 -6.48 -4.31 -6.98
CA SER A 130 -7.54 -5.25 -6.60
C SER A 130 -7.08 -6.59 -6.02
N PRO A 131 -6.02 -7.25 -6.53
CA PRO A 131 -5.64 -8.57 -6.04
C PRO A 131 -5.21 -8.55 -4.56
N PRO A 132 -5.62 -9.55 -3.75
CA PRO A 132 -5.12 -9.69 -2.39
C PRO A 132 -3.63 -10.06 -2.37
N SER A 133 -3.00 -10.00 -1.20
CA SER A 133 -1.56 -10.21 -1.05
C SER A 133 -1.08 -11.60 -1.49
N ILE A 134 -1.89 -12.63 -1.25
CA ILE A 134 -1.57 -14.03 -1.61
C ILE A 134 -1.84 -14.37 -3.09
N ASP A 135 -2.36 -13.43 -3.86
CA ASP A 135 -2.70 -13.67 -5.27
C ASP A 135 -1.43 -13.62 -6.14
N ARG A 136 -1.19 -14.65 -6.93
CA ARG A 136 -0.02 -14.76 -7.83
C ARG A 136 0.09 -13.61 -8.83
N ARG A 137 -1.00 -12.93 -9.15
CA ARG A 137 -0.96 -11.71 -9.98
C ARG A 137 -0.08 -10.61 -9.37
N ARG A 138 0.22 -10.66 -8.06
CA ARG A 138 1.16 -9.75 -7.40
C ARG A 138 2.56 -9.85 -7.98
N ASP A 139 3.03 -11.06 -8.22
CA ASP A 139 4.35 -11.31 -8.81
C ASP A 139 4.41 -10.74 -10.23
N ASP A 140 3.36 -10.95 -11.03
CA ASP A 140 3.25 -10.39 -12.37
C ASP A 140 3.26 -8.86 -12.37
N TYR A 141 2.54 -8.23 -11.44
CA TYR A 141 2.55 -6.78 -11.30
C TYR A 141 3.90 -6.24 -10.85
N ALA A 142 4.59 -6.94 -9.96
CA ALA A 142 5.94 -6.54 -9.53
C ALA A 142 6.92 -6.55 -10.72
N VAL A 143 6.93 -7.63 -11.50
CA VAL A 143 7.78 -7.76 -12.70
C VAL A 143 7.45 -6.68 -13.72
N LYS A 144 6.17 -6.50 -14.04
CA LYS A 144 5.72 -5.48 -15.01
C LYS A 144 6.02 -4.06 -14.54
N SER A 145 5.94 -3.80 -13.25
CA SER A 145 6.26 -2.48 -12.67
C SER A 145 7.75 -2.17 -12.82
N GLY A 146 8.63 -3.13 -12.56
CA GLY A 146 10.06 -2.98 -12.81
C GLY A 146 10.37 -2.69 -14.28
N ALA A 147 9.75 -3.46 -15.19
CA ALA A 147 9.90 -3.24 -16.62
C ALA A 147 9.40 -1.84 -17.07
N ALA A 148 8.28 -1.37 -16.49
CA ALA A 148 7.72 -0.06 -16.81
C ALA A 148 8.65 1.08 -16.37
N VAL A 149 9.23 1.01 -15.17
CA VAL A 149 10.20 2.02 -14.70
C VAL A 149 11.41 2.08 -15.63
N VAL A 150 11.96 0.94 -16.00
CA VAL A 150 13.12 0.90 -16.92
C VAL A 150 12.77 1.51 -18.28
N ALA A 151 11.60 1.17 -18.83
CA ALA A 151 11.17 1.70 -20.13
C ALA A 151 10.99 3.22 -20.11
N VAL A 152 10.36 3.76 -19.06
CA VAL A 152 10.15 5.21 -18.90
C VAL A 152 11.48 5.92 -18.64
N SER A 153 12.32 5.41 -17.77
CA SER A 153 13.65 5.95 -17.49
C SER A 153 14.51 6.04 -18.78
N TYR A 154 14.51 4.97 -19.57
CA TYR A 154 15.22 4.95 -20.86
C TYR A 154 14.69 6.01 -21.83
N THR A 155 13.37 6.22 -21.89
CA THR A 155 12.75 7.24 -22.73
C THR A 155 13.17 8.65 -22.31
N HIS A 156 13.21 8.91 -21.00
CA HIS A 156 13.65 10.21 -20.47
C HIS A 156 15.12 10.50 -20.73
N LEU A 157 15.98 9.48 -20.66
CA LEU A 157 17.43 9.63 -20.89
C LEU A 157 17.79 9.77 -22.37
N THR A 158 17.00 9.19 -23.28
CA THR A 158 17.32 9.09 -24.71
C THR A 158 16.62 10.13 -25.59
N LEU A 159 15.52 10.72 -25.13
CA LEU A 159 14.89 11.82 -25.84
C LEU A 159 15.76 13.08 -25.66
N PRO A 160 16.27 13.68 -26.74
CA PRO A 160 16.92 14.98 -26.62
C PRO A 160 15.85 15.96 -26.13
N THR A 161 15.96 16.38 -24.89
CA THR A 161 15.22 17.53 -24.40
C THR A 161 15.67 18.73 -25.21
N LYS A 162 15.01 19.01 -26.32
CA LYS A 162 15.08 20.34 -26.91
C LYS A 162 14.55 21.30 -25.85
N ARG A 163 15.46 21.90 -25.10
CA ARG A 163 15.16 23.14 -24.42
C ARG A 163 14.76 24.10 -25.52
N ILE A 164 13.45 24.34 -25.66
CA ILE A 164 12.95 25.48 -26.39
C ILE A 164 13.28 26.66 -25.49
N VAL A 165 14.31 27.41 -25.89
CA VAL A 165 14.64 28.71 -25.31
C VAL A 165 13.60 29.68 -25.81
#